data_7db480965717b839690f9cd26f910fec
#
_entry.id   7db480965717b839690f9cd26f910fec
#
_cell.length_a   1.000
_cell.length_b   1.000
_cell.length_c   1.000
_cell.angle_alpha   90.00
_cell.angle_beta   90.00
_cell.angle_gamma   90.00
#
_symmetry.space_group_name_H-M   'P 1'
#
loop_
_entity.id
_entity.type
_entity.pdbx_description
1 polymer ?
#
loop_
_entity_poly.entity_id
_entity_poly.type
_entity_poly.pdbx_seq_one_letter_code
_entity_poly.pdbx_strand_id
1 'polypeptide(L)'
;MKKSRILLAEDEPALGQIIKESLETRDFIVDLCRNGIEAYQCFKSTKPDLMVLDVMMPKKDGFTLAKEIRLENDHVPIIFLTAKSQTEDVVEGFSIGGNDYLKKPFSMEELIARMHNLLDRTRVQKTSSILTFGEFTFNFQQQWLQFKNGDKVQLTHREAHLLFHLIKNRNEVLDRSLILKKLWGQDDFFTARSMDVFISKLRKKLKEDESVKIVNVRGFGYKLIC
;
A
#
# COMPACT_ATOMS: atom_id res chain seq x y z
N MET A 1 -12.22 -21.11 5.78
CA MET A 1 -11.81 -19.66 5.80
C MET A 1 -12.36 -18.99 4.56
N LYS A 2 -12.73 -17.70 4.64
CA LYS A 2 -13.19 -16.96 3.44
C LYS A 2 -12.00 -16.74 2.51
N LYS A 3 -12.11 -17.16 1.24
CA LYS A 3 -11.08 -16.92 0.22
C LYS A 3 -10.97 -15.43 -0.08
N SER A 4 -9.75 -14.90 -0.22
CA SER A 4 -9.55 -13.50 -0.61
C SER A 4 -9.81 -13.31 -2.09
N ARG A 5 -10.50 -12.21 -2.43
CA ARG A 5 -10.83 -11.84 -3.80
C ARG A 5 -9.80 -10.86 -4.35
N ILE A 6 -9.22 -11.18 -5.48
CA ILE A 6 -8.19 -10.41 -6.15
C ILE A 6 -8.75 -9.89 -7.47
N LEU A 7 -8.66 -8.59 -7.70
CA LEU A 7 -8.87 -8.00 -9.01
C LEU A 7 -7.51 -7.94 -9.71
N LEU A 8 -7.38 -8.65 -10.81
CA LEU A 8 -6.20 -8.64 -11.67
C LEU A 8 -6.52 -7.88 -12.96
N ALA A 9 -5.82 -6.78 -13.22
CA ALA A 9 -5.90 -6.05 -14.48
C ALA A 9 -4.57 -6.25 -15.24
N GLU A 10 -4.64 -6.96 -16.36
CA GLU A 10 -3.51 -7.34 -17.20
C GLU A 10 -4.02 -7.49 -18.65
N ASP A 11 -3.48 -6.73 -19.59
CA ASP A 11 -3.93 -6.72 -20.97
C ASP A 11 -3.32 -7.86 -21.82
N GLU A 12 -2.15 -8.37 -21.44
CA GLU A 12 -1.54 -9.52 -22.10
C GLU A 12 -2.30 -10.81 -21.74
N PRO A 13 -2.98 -11.47 -22.74
CA PRO A 13 -3.87 -12.59 -22.46
C PRO A 13 -3.17 -13.78 -21.81
N ALA A 14 -1.95 -14.11 -22.27
CA ALA A 14 -1.20 -15.27 -21.78
C ALA A 14 -0.73 -15.04 -20.33
N LEU A 15 -0.15 -13.87 -20.05
CA LEU A 15 0.34 -13.53 -18.71
C LEU A 15 -0.82 -13.43 -17.72
N GLY A 16 -1.89 -12.73 -18.06
CA GLY A 16 -3.08 -12.61 -17.20
C GLY A 16 -3.70 -13.97 -16.86
N GLN A 17 -3.75 -14.89 -17.81
CA GLN A 17 -4.27 -16.23 -17.57
C GLN A 17 -3.35 -17.06 -16.66
N ILE A 18 -2.04 -17.03 -16.87
CA ILE A 18 -1.05 -17.71 -16.03
C ILE A 18 -1.11 -17.21 -14.58
N ILE A 19 -1.17 -15.89 -14.40
CA ILE A 19 -1.29 -15.30 -13.05
C ILE A 19 -2.60 -15.75 -12.40
N LYS A 20 -3.73 -15.66 -13.12
CA LYS A 20 -5.04 -16.08 -12.61
C LYS A 20 -5.02 -17.52 -12.14
N GLU A 21 -4.63 -18.46 -13.01
CA GLU A 21 -4.59 -19.89 -12.69
C GLU A 21 -3.66 -20.18 -11.49
N SER A 22 -2.48 -19.56 -11.47
CA SER A 22 -1.55 -19.73 -10.37
C SER A 22 -2.10 -19.22 -9.03
N LEU A 23 -2.87 -18.14 -9.02
CA LEU A 23 -3.51 -17.61 -7.82
C LEU A 23 -4.71 -18.46 -7.40
N GLU A 24 -5.52 -18.94 -8.35
CA GLU A 24 -6.69 -19.79 -8.05
C GLU A 24 -6.29 -21.15 -7.44
N THR A 25 -5.16 -21.72 -7.87
CA THR A 25 -4.59 -22.95 -7.22
C THR A 25 -4.14 -22.71 -5.78
N ARG A 26 -4.02 -21.46 -5.34
CA ARG A 26 -3.61 -21.05 -3.99
C ARG A 26 -4.75 -20.42 -3.18
N ASP A 27 -5.97 -20.85 -3.47
CA ASP A 27 -7.19 -20.45 -2.74
C ASP A 27 -7.57 -18.96 -2.83
N PHE A 28 -7.15 -18.24 -3.86
CA PHE A 28 -7.68 -16.93 -4.21
C PHE A 28 -8.90 -17.04 -5.15
N ILE A 29 -9.76 -16.03 -5.13
CA ILE A 29 -10.78 -15.79 -6.17
C ILE A 29 -10.25 -14.66 -7.04
N VAL A 30 -10.14 -14.88 -8.37
CA VAL A 30 -9.51 -13.91 -9.25
C VAL A 30 -10.48 -13.41 -10.33
N ASP A 31 -10.76 -12.11 -10.29
CA ASP A 31 -11.47 -11.41 -11.34
C ASP A 31 -10.43 -10.80 -12.30
N LEU A 32 -10.28 -11.37 -13.50
CA LEU A 32 -9.35 -10.92 -14.52
C LEU A 32 -10.03 -9.92 -15.47
N CYS A 33 -9.43 -8.73 -15.59
CA CYS A 33 -9.84 -7.64 -16.46
C CYS A 33 -8.73 -7.34 -17.48
N ARG A 34 -9.10 -6.94 -18.71
CA ARG A 34 -8.17 -6.73 -19.83
C ARG A 34 -7.75 -5.26 -20.04
N ASN A 35 -8.31 -4.35 -19.30
CA ASN A 35 -8.00 -2.93 -19.32
C ASN A 35 -8.53 -2.22 -18.08
N GLY A 36 -8.12 -0.99 -17.86
CA GLY A 36 -8.51 -0.23 -16.67
C GLY A 36 -10.00 0.15 -16.61
N ILE A 37 -10.72 0.18 -17.74
CA ILE A 37 -12.17 0.46 -17.72
C ILE A 37 -12.93 -0.75 -17.17
N GLU A 38 -12.62 -1.95 -17.67
CA GLU A 38 -13.19 -3.19 -17.14
C GLU A 38 -12.84 -3.39 -15.67
N ALA A 39 -11.59 -3.11 -15.29
CA ALA A 39 -11.13 -3.21 -13.91
C ALA A 39 -11.89 -2.27 -12.98
N TYR A 40 -12.18 -1.04 -13.41
CA TYR A 40 -12.97 -0.10 -12.62
C TYR A 40 -14.42 -0.58 -12.40
N GLN A 41 -15.07 -1.11 -13.45
CA GLN A 41 -16.40 -1.69 -13.33
C GLN A 41 -16.42 -2.90 -12.41
N CYS A 42 -15.43 -3.77 -12.55
CA CYS A 42 -15.25 -4.93 -11.70
C CYS A 42 -15.02 -4.54 -10.22
N PHE A 43 -14.18 -3.54 -9.96
CA PHE A 43 -13.97 -3.00 -8.61
C PHE A 43 -15.27 -2.57 -7.94
N LYS A 44 -16.12 -1.85 -8.65
CA LYS A 44 -17.43 -1.41 -8.14
C LYS A 44 -18.37 -2.56 -7.77
N SER A 45 -18.38 -3.62 -8.58
CA SER A 45 -19.30 -4.73 -8.40
C SER A 45 -18.82 -5.79 -7.41
N THR A 46 -17.50 -6.05 -7.33
CA THR A 46 -16.95 -7.20 -6.59
C THR A 46 -16.33 -6.85 -5.24
N LYS A 47 -15.91 -5.59 -5.03
CA LYS A 47 -15.23 -5.12 -3.81
C LYS A 47 -14.04 -6.02 -3.44
N PRO A 48 -12.97 -6.04 -4.24
CA PRO A 48 -11.84 -6.93 -4.04
C PRO A 48 -11.10 -6.63 -2.73
N ASP A 49 -10.45 -7.67 -2.17
CA ASP A 49 -9.61 -7.54 -0.98
C ASP A 49 -8.20 -7.00 -1.32
N LEU A 50 -7.76 -7.14 -2.59
CA LEU A 50 -6.49 -6.62 -3.13
C LEU A 50 -6.60 -6.49 -4.64
N MET A 51 -5.89 -5.52 -5.20
CA MET A 51 -5.78 -5.29 -6.64
C MET A 51 -4.35 -5.47 -7.12
N VAL A 52 -4.18 -6.15 -8.27
CA VAL A 52 -2.92 -6.29 -9.00
C VAL A 52 -3.15 -5.64 -10.36
N LEU A 53 -2.43 -4.56 -10.65
CA LEU A 53 -2.67 -3.72 -11.81
C LEU A 53 -1.42 -3.61 -12.68
N ASP A 54 -1.49 -4.02 -13.93
CA ASP A 54 -0.47 -3.59 -14.88
C ASP A 54 -0.53 -2.06 -15.04
N VAL A 55 0.64 -1.44 -15.07
CA VAL A 55 0.75 -0.01 -15.32
C VAL A 55 0.39 0.31 -16.77
N MET A 56 0.85 -0.50 -17.71
CA MET A 56 0.70 -0.23 -19.16
C MET A 56 -0.45 -1.04 -19.75
N MET A 57 -1.66 -0.49 -19.71
CA MET A 57 -2.84 -1.11 -20.31
C MET A 57 -3.50 -0.17 -21.32
N PRO A 58 -4.18 -0.74 -22.36
CA PRO A 58 -4.95 0.06 -23.30
C PRO A 58 -6.19 0.69 -22.65
N LYS A 59 -6.73 1.73 -23.27
CA LYS A 59 -7.94 2.47 -22.87
C LYS A 59 -7.78 3.28 -21.58
N LYS A 60 -7.31 2.67 -20.51
CA LYS A 60 -7.02 3.30 -19.21
C LYS A 60 -5.85 2.57 -18.57
N ASP A 61 -4.76 3.27 -18.30
CA ASP A 61 -3.57 2.75 -17.65
C ASP A 61 -3.79 2.50 -16.15
N GLY A 62 -2.89 1.72 -15.53
CA GLY A 62 -3.01 1.32 -14.13
C GLY A 62 -2.90 2.49 -13.14
N PHE A 63 -2.13 3.52 -13.45
CA PHE A 63 -1.99 4.70 -12.57
C PHE A 63 -3.26 5.56 -12.58
N THR A 64 -3.83 5.79 -13.77
CA THR A 64 -5.10 6.50 -13.92
C THR A 64 -6.23 5.75 -13.19
N LEU A 65 -6.29 4.42 -13.36
CA LEU A 65 -7.23 3.57 -12.64
C LEU A 65 -7.06 3.70 -11.11
N ALA A 66 -5.83 3.62 -10.62
CA ALA A 66 -5.55 3.73 -9.19
C ALA A 66 -5.94 5.10 -8.62
N LYS A 67 -5.69 6.19 -9.35
CA LYS A 67 -6.13 7.55 -8.98
C LYS A 67 -7.65 7.61 -8.77
N GLU A 68 -8.41 7.09 -9.72
CA GLU A 68 -9.89 7.05 -9.62
C GLU A 68 -10.37 6.21 -8.44
N ILE A 69 -9.77 5.01 -8.25
CA ILE A 69 -10.12 4.14 -7.13
C ILE A 69 -9.83 4.82 -5.79
N ARG A 70 -8.72 5.55 -5.68
CA ARG A 70 -8.36 6.26 -4.43
C ARG A 70 -9.31 7.39 -4.07
N LEU A 71 -10.02 7.96 -5.04
CA LEU A 71 -11.11 8.92 -4.75
C LEU A 71 -12.32 8.26 -4.06
N GLU A 72 -12.53 6.97 -4.30
CA GLU A 72 -13.67 6.22 -3.73
C GLU A 72 -13.26 5.29 -2.57
N ASN A 73 -12.05 4.76 -2.61
CA ASN A 73 -11.55 3.78 -1.63
C ASN A 73 -10.04 3.92 -1.41
N ASP A 74 -9.67 4.51 -0.28
CA ASP A 74 -8.28 4.68 0.12
C ASP A 74 -7.63 3.40 0.68
N HIS A 75 -8.42 2.33 0.90
CA HIS A 75 -8.00 1.19 1.72
C HIS A 75 -7.57 -0.03 0.94
N VAL A 76 -8.23 -0.31 -0.21
CA VAL A 76 -7.92 -1.52 -0.97
C VAL A 76 -6.44 -1.52 -1.34
N PRO A 77 -5.67 -2.56 -0.95
CA PRO A 77 -4.25 -2.63 -1.32
C PRO A 77 -4.09 -2.75 -2.83
N ILE A 78 -3.11 -2.03 -3.39
CA ILE A 78 -2.79 -2.05 -4.82
C ILE A 78 -1.32 -2.44 -4.99
N ILE A 79 -1.06 -3.50 -5.79
CA ILE A 79 0.26 -3.85 -6.32
C ILE A 79 0.28 -3.45 -7.79
N PHE A 80 1.28 -2.67 -8.20
CA PHE A 80 1.51 -2.39 -9.61
C PHE A 80 2.47 -3.41 -10.22
N LEU A 81 2.12 -3.94 -11.39
CA LEU A 81 3.02 -4.68 -12.27
C LEU A 81 3.54 -3.74 -13.36
N THR A 82 4.84 -3.78 -13.68
CA THR A 82 5.38 -2.88 -14.68
C THR A 82 6.64 -3.38 -15.36
N ALA A 83 6.77 -3.09 -16.64
CA ALA A 83 8.00 -3.21 -17.39
C ALA A 83 8.94 -1.99 -17.20
N LYS A 84 8.39 -0.87 -16.70
CA LYS A 84 9.14 0.36 -16.52
C LYS A 84 10.08 0.26 -15.31
N SER A 85 11.33 0.67 -15.51
CA SER A 85 12.40 0.61 -14.50
C SER A 85 12.85 2.00 -14.03
N GLN A 86 12.21 3.07 -14.51
CA GLN A 86 12.61 4.43 -14.14
C GLN A 86 12.10 4.73 -12.73
N THR A 87 12.96 5.34 -11.95
CA THR A 87 12.69 5.71 -10.55
C THR A 87 11.48 6.65 -10.42
N GLU A 88 11.24 7.46 -11.43
CA GLU A 88 10.14 8.43 -11.50
C GLU A 88 8.78 7.75 -11.55
N ASP A 89 8.63 6.67 -12.33
CA ASP A 89 7.39 5.89 -12.42
C ASP A 89 7.04 5.20 -11.10
N VAL A 90 8.05 4.71 -10.38
CA VAL A 90 7.87 4.09 -9.06
C VAL A 90 7.42 5.13 -8.03
N VAL A 91 8.07 6.29 -8.03
CA VAL A 91 7.69 7.41 -7.14
C VAL A 91 6.28 7.89 -7.45
N GLU A 92 5.90 7.99 -8.74
CA GLU A 92 4.53 8.33 -9.14
C GLU A 92 3.53 7.28 -8.63
N GLY A 93 3.76 5.99 -8.85
CA GLY A 93 2.88 4.91 -8.39
C GLY A 93 2.61 4.95 -6.88
N PHE A 94 3.66 5.19 -6.07
CA PHE A 94 3.49 5.36 -4.62
C PHE A 94 2.84 6.70 -4.25
N SER A 95 3.08 7.77 -5.01
CA SER A 95 2.42 9.06 -4.78
C SER A 95 0.91 8.99 -5.00
N ILE A 96 0.47 8.14 -5.92
CA ILE A 96 -0.94 7.87 -6.22
C ILE A 96 -1.61 7.02 -5.14
N GLY A 97 -0.83 6.33 -4.30
CA GLY A 97 -1.36 5.47 -3.23
C GLY A 97 -1.22 3.98 -3.51
N GLY A 98 -0.36 3.58 -4.45
CA GLY A 98 0.08 2.20 -4.59
C GLY A 98 0.71 1.67 -3.29
N ASN A 99 0.48 0.41 -2.98
CA ASN A 99 0.98 -0.21 -1.76
C ASN A 99 2.27 -0.99 -2.01
N ASP A 100 2.45 -1.49 -3.22
CA ASP A 100 3.63 -2.20 -3.66
C ASP A 100 3.84 -2.07 -5.16
N TYR A 101 5.05 -2.45 -5.62
CA TYR A 101 5.46 -2.31 -7.00
C TYR A 101 6.31 -3.51 -7.39
N LEU A 102 5.93 -4.24 -8.43
CA LEU A 102 6.61 -5.45 -8.87
C LEU A 102 7.05 -5.31 -10.33
N LYS A 103 8.36 -5.39 -10.55
CA LYS A 103 8.94 -5.23 -11.89
C LYS A 103 8.81 -6.51 -12.69
N LYS A 104 8.35 -6.40 -13.94
CA LYS A 104 8.38 -7.48 -14.93
C LYS A 104 9.81 -7.63 -15.53
N PRO A 105 10.34 -8.86 -15.71
CA PRO A 105 9.75 -10.14 -15.34
C PRO A 105 9.87 -10.43 -13.83
N PHE A 106 8.89 -11.09 -13.26
CA PHE A 106 8.84 -11.48 -11.84
C PHE A 106 8.50 -12.96 -11.67
N SER A 107 8.81 -13.52 -10.51
CA SER A 107 8.35 -14.86 -10.15
C SER A 107 6.96 -14.83 -9.52
N MET A 108 6.17 -15.88 -9.72
CA MET A 108 4.85 -16.01 -9.09
C MET A 108 4.96 -16.06 -7.57
N GLU A 109 6.03 -16.68 -7.04
CA GLU A 109 6.31 -16.75 -5.62
C GLU A 109 6.51 -15.35 -5.02
N GLU A 110 7.20 -14.46 -5.74
CA GLU A 110 7.39 -13.07 -5.30
C GLU A 110 6.06 -12.32 -5.27
N LEU A 111 5.24 -12.41 -6.32
CA LEU A 111 3.92 -11.78 -6.35
C LEU A 111 3.06 -12.27 -5.18
N ILE A 112 3.00 -13.59 -4.95
CA ILE A 112 2.21 -14.21 -3.90
C ILE A 112 2.70 -13.79 -2.51
N ALA A 113 4.00 -13.78 -2.28
CA ALA A 113 4.58 -13.33 -1.01
C ALA A 113 4.19 -11.86 -0.70
N ARG A 114 4.22 -10.98 -1.70
CA ARG A 114 3.80 -9.58 -1.57
C ARG A 114 2.29 -9.46 -1.30
N MET A 115 1.47 -10.24 -2.01
CA MET A 115 0.02 -10.30 -1.79
C MET A 115 -0.32 -10.75 -0.38
N HIS A 116 0.28 -11.86 0.11
CA HIS A 116 0.08 -12.31 1.49
C HIS A 116 0.50 -11.25 2.50
N ASN A 117 1.66 -10.62 2.33
CA ASN A 117 2.10 -9.54 3.19
C ASN A 117 1.09 -8.38 3.28
N LEU A 118 0.39 -8.07 2.21
CA LEU A 118 -0.63 -7.02 2.20
C LEU A 118 -1.97 -7.52 2.81
N LEU A 119 -2.36 -8.76 2.53
CA LEU A 119 -3.61 -9.35 3.02
C LEU A 119 -3.54 -9.77 4.49
N ASP A 120 -2.43 -10.37 4.97
CA ASP A 120 -2.30 -10.84 6.34
C ASP A 120 -2.24 -9.69 7.34
N ARG A 121 -1.71 -8.56 6.93
CA ARG A 121 -1.73 -7.34 7.74
C ARG A 121 -3.13 -6.82 8.00
N THR A 122 -4.08 -7.11 7.13
CA THR A 122 -5.50 -6.82 7.37
C THR A 122 -6.17 -7.82 8.31
N ARG A 123 -5.63 -9.04 8.48
CA ARG A 123 -6.21 -10.11 9.32
C ARG A 123 -5.71 -10.16 10.76
N VAL A 124 -4.45 -9.81 11.02
CA VAL A 124 -3.77 -10.10 12.31
C VAL A 124 -4.12 -9.12 13.45
N GLN A 125 -4.92 -8.08 13.22
CA GLN A 125 -5.09 -7.04 14.26
C GLN A 125 -6.51 -6.87 14.78
N LYS A 126 -7.04 -7.92 15.37
CA LYS A 126 -8.30 -7.89 16.13
C LYS A 126 -8.16 -7.39 17.59
N THR A 127 -7.03 -6.82 18.01
CA THR A 127 -6.83 -6.32 19.38
C THR A 127 -6.60 -4.81 19.41
N SER A 128 -7.32 -4.13 20.26
CA SER A 128 -7.39 -2.67 20.52
C SER A 128 -6.47 -1.79 19.68
N SER A 129 -7.03 -1.19 18.69
CA SER A 129 -6.32 -0.57 17.58
C SER A 129 -6.27 0.95 17.65
N ILE A 130 -6.75 1.53 18.77
CA ILE A 130 -6.71 2.98 18.99
C ILE A 130 -5.43 3.31 19.75
N LEU A 131 -4.59 4.16 19.16
CA LEU A 131 -3.36 4.67 19.75
C LEU A 131 -3.47 6.19 19.85
N THR A 132 -2.98 6.77 20.95
CA THR A 132 -2.89 8.22 21.12
C THR A 132 -1.42 8.66 21.16
N PHE A 133 -1.11 9.79 20.53
CA PHE A 133 0.21 10.41 20.53
C PHE A 133 0.09 11.90 20.23
N GLY A 134 0.71 12.75 21.06
CA GLY A 134 0.36 14.16 21.06
C GLY A 134 -1.16 14.34 21.23
N GLU A 135 -1.75 15.20 20.44
CA GLU A 135 -3.19 15.43 20.41
C GLU A 135 -3.92 14.60 19.32
N PHE A 136 -3.23 13.62 18.73
CA PHE A 136 -3.80 12.71 17.73
C PHE A 136 -4.36 11.44 18.34
N THR A 137 -5.47 10.98 17.77
CA THR A 137 -6.03 9.64 17.92
C THR A 137 -5.89 8.89 16.60
N PHE A 138 -5.26 7.73 16.63
CA PHE A 138 -5.04 6.90 15.45
C PHE A 138 -5.71 5.54 15.63
N ASN A 139 -6.61 5.20 14.71
CA ASN A 139 -7.19 3.86 14.63
C ASN A 139 -6.49 3.08 13.52
N PHE A 140 -5.66 2.13 13.92
CA PHE A 140 -4.90 1.33 12.99
C PHE A 140 -5.76 0.37 12.15
N GLN A 141 -6.80 -0.22 12.71
CA GLN A 141 -7.68 -1.15 11.98
C GLN A 141 -8.52 -0.46 10.93
N GLN A 142 -9.10 0.67 11.30
CA GLN A 142 -9.92 1.48 10.39
C GLN A 142 -9.08 2.46 9.58
N GLN A 143 -7.75 2.49 9.80
CA GLN A 143 -6.77 3.28 9.07
C GLN A 143 -7.12 4.79 9.03
N TRP A 144 -7.61 5.36 10.14
CA TRP A 144 -7.85 6.78 10.23
C TRP A 144 -7.04 7.45 11.33
N LEU A 145 -6.73 8.71 11.09
CA LEU A 145 -6.08 9.63 12.00
C LEU A 145 -7.03 10.79 12.30
N GLN A 146 -7.10 11.21 13.55
CA GLN A 146 -7.94 12.31 14.00
C GLN A 146 -7.13 13.23 14.90
N PHE A 147 -7.14 14.53 14.63
CA PHE A 147 -6.56 15.56 15.49
C PHE A 147 -7.65 16.08 16.45
N LYS A 148 -7.43 15.97 17.75
CA LYS A 148 -8.42 16.34 18.77
C LYS A 148 -9.81 15.73 18.46
N ASN A 149 -10.83 16.58 18.39
CA ASN A 149 -12.20 16.22 18.04
C ASN A 149 -12.57 16.62 16.59
N GLY A 150 -11.55 16.88 15.72
CA GLY A 150 -11.76 17.24 14.32
C GLY A 150 -12.19 16.07 13.45
N ASP A 151 -12.12 16.26 12.14
CA ASP A 151 -12.49 15.24 11.18
C ASP A 151 -11.48 14.08 11.15
N LYS A 152 -12.01 12.89 10.87
CA LYS A 152 -11.17 11.70 10.65
C LYS A 152 -10.54 11.75 9.26
N VAL A 153 -9.21 11.78 9.22
CA VAL A 153 -8.45 11.72 7.98
C VAL A 153 -8.09 10.27 7.69
N GLN A 154 -8.48 9.79 6.53
CA GLN A 154 -8.21 8.45 6.11
C GLN A 154 -6.74 8.28 5.70
N LEU A 155 -6.14 7.16 6.10
CA LEU A 155 -4.79 6.76 5.74
C LEU A 155 -4.83 5.59 4.76
N THR A 156 -3.93 5.58 3.80
CA THR A 156 -3.69 4.38 3.00
C THR A 156 -3.09 3.28 3.88
N HIS A 157 -3.17 2.04 3.43
CA HIS A 157 -2.62 0.89 4.15
C HIS A 157 -1.14 1.08 4.55
N ARG A 158 -0.30 1.59 3.63
CA ARG A 158 1.12 1.85 3.90
C ARG A 158 1.35 2.99 4.88
N GLU A 159 0.60 4.08 4.77
CA GLU A 159 0.66 5.18 5.73
C GLU A 159 0.31 4.71 7.14
N ALA A 160 -0.78 3.94 7.28
CA ALA A 160 -1.23 3.42 8.55
C ALA A 160 -0.18 2.48 9.20
N HIS A 161 0.40 1.57 8.42
CA HIS A 161 1.44 0.66 8.91
C HIS A 161 2.72 1.38 9.30
N LEU A 162 3.18 2.32 8.47
CA LEU A 162 4.36 3.12 8.79
C LEU A 162 4.14 3.96 10.05
N LEU A 163 2.98 4.63 10.16
CA LEU A 163 2.61 5.40 11.33
C LEU A 163 2.52 4.52 12.59
N PHE A 164 1.93 3.33 12.49
CA PHE A 164 1.87 2.37 13.59
C PHE A 164 3.26 2.02 14.13
N HIS A 165 4.21 1.71 13.25
CA HIS A 165 5.58 1.41 13.67
C HIS A 165 6.30 2.62 14.27
N LEU A 166 6.08 3.81 13.73
CA LEU A 166 6.62 5.06 14.29
C LEU A 166 6.07 5.31 15.71
N ILE A 167 4.76 5.13 15.93
CA ILE A 167 4.13 5.31 17.25
C ILE A 167 4.62 4.26 18.25
N LYS A 168 4.76 3.00 17.83
CA LYS A 168 5.26 1.93 18.72
C LYS A 168 6.71 2.12 19.15
N ASN A 169 7.51 2.81 18.33
CA ASN A 169 8.90 3.16 18.61
C ASN A 169 9.06 4.68 18.80
N ARG A 170 8.03 5.34 19.38
CA ARG A 170 8.08 6.78 19.59
C ARG A 170 9.30 7.15 20.45
N ASN A 171 9.93 8.26 20.10
CA ASN A 171 11.15 8.76 20.74
C ASN A 171 12.38 7.86 20.59
N GLU A 172 12.30 6.81 19.74
CA GLU A 172 13.42 5.95 19.34
C GLU A 172 13.64 6.04 17.84
N VAL A 173 14.84 5.66 17.38
CA VAL A 173 15.14 5.63 15.95
C VAL A 173 14.57 4.36 15.36
N LEU A 174 13.63 4.51 14.44
CA LEU A 174 13.11 3.42 13.63
C LEU A 174 14.07 3.18 12.46
N ASP A 175 14.80 2.07 12.52
CA ASP A 175 15.77 1.70 11.50
C ASP A 175 15.11 1.54 10.13
N ARG A 176 15.67 2.22 9.11
CA ARG A 176 15.12 2.24 7.76
C ARG A 176 15.11 0.85 7.13
N SER A 177 16.20 0.11 7.22
CA SER A 177 16.34 -1.21 6.60
C SER A 177 15.42 -2.24 7.25
N LEU A 178 15.28 -2.20 8.58
CA LEU A 178 14.36 -3.08 9.30
C LEU A 178 12.92 -2.84 8.89
N ILE A 179 12.50 -1.56 8.81
CA ILE A 179 11.11 -1.25 8.46
C ILE A 179 10.83 -1.52 6.98
N LEU A 180 11.81 -1.31 6.10
CA LEU A 180 11.70 -1.65 4.69
C LEU A 180 11.51 -3.15 4.50
N LYS A 181 12.35 -3.99 5.10
CA LYS A 181 12.20 -5.44 5.08
C LYS A 181 10.84 -5.88 5.63
N LYS A 182 10.41 -5.27 6.74
CA LYS A 182 9.15 -5.61 7.39
C LYS A 182 7.92 -5.18 6.60
N LEU A 183 7.92 -4.02 5.97
CA LEU A 183 6.76 -3.46 5.27
C LEU A 183 6.76 -3.72 3.76
N TRP A 184 7.93 -3.92 3.15
CA TRP A 184 8.07 -4.12 1.71
C TRP A 184 8.71 -5.47 1.32
N GLY A 185 9.24 -6.23 2.29
CA GLY A 185 9.84 -7.54 2.05
C GLY A 185 11.29 -7.50 1.55
N GLN A 186 11.73 -6.37 1.03
CA GLN A 186 13.09 -6.16 0.53
C GLN A 186 13.61 -4.78 0.95
N ASP A 187 14.93 -4.64 1.00
CA ASP A 187 15.65 -3.39 1.25
C ASP A 187 16.45 -3.06 0.00
N ASP A 188 15.76 -2.63 -1.05
CA ASP A 188 16.37 -2.16 -2.28
C ASP A 188 16.22 -0.63 -2.44
N PHE A 189 16.92 -0.08 -3.42
CA PHE A 189 16.91 1.36 -3.69
C PHE A 189 15.52 1.91 -4.02
N PHE A 190 14.64 1.09 -4.62
CA PHE A 190 13.28 1.50 -4.98
C PHE A 190 12.37 1.56 -3.77
N THR A 191 12.46 0.58 -2.87
CA THR A 191 11.67 0.57 -1.64
C THR A 191 12.11 1.68 -0.68
N ALA A 192 13.39 2.05 -0.69
CA ALA A 192 13.93 3.15 0.08
C ALA A 192 13.29 4.51 -0.30
N ARG A 193 13.20 4.84 -1.60
CA ARG A 193 12.52 6.06 -2.08
C ARG A 193 11.02 6.06 -1.79
N SER A 194 10.38 4.90 -1.86
CA SER A 194 8.98 4.75 -1.51
C SER A 194 8.69 5.17 -0.08
N MET A 195 9.55 4.80 0.86
CA MET A 195 9.40 5.17 2.27
C MET A 195 9.42 6.70 2.45
N ASP A 196 10.29 7.41 1.72
CA ASP A 196 10.41 8.87 1.79
C ASP A 196 9.11 9.56 1.35
N VAL A 197 8.40 9.00 0.36
CA VAL A 197 7.09 9.48 -0.09
C VAL A 197 6.06 9.36 1.03
N PHE A 198 5.98 8.21 1.69
CA PHE A 198 5.03 8.01 2.80
C PHE A 198 5.38 8.85 4.02
N ILE A 199 6.66 9.04 4.35
CA ILE A 199 7.09 9.97 5.39
C ILE A 199 6.65 11.40 5.08
N SER A 200 6.79 11.83 3.84
CA SER A 200 6.36 13.17 3.42
C SER A 200 4.84 13.35 3.51
N LYS A 201 4.05 12.32 3.14
CA LYS A 201 2.59 12.33 3.29
C LYS A 201 2.18 12.36 4.77
N LEU A 202 2.81 11.55 5.63
CA LEU A 202 2.52 11.54 7.06
C LEU A 202 2.86 12.89 7.71
N ARG A 203 3.99 13.51 7.37
CA ARG A 203 4.35 14.84 7.86
C ARG A 203 3.28 15.89 7.54
N LYS A 204 2.69 15.83 6.33
CA LYS A 204 1.59 16.74 5.95
C LYS A 204 0.34 16.52 6.79
N LYS A 205 0.02 15.27 7.11
CA LYS A 205 -1.16 14.90 7.93
C LYS A 205 -0.96 15.21 9.42
N LEU A 206 0.28 15.25 9.90
CA LEU A 206 0.64 15.51 11.31
C LEU A 206 0.93 16.98 11.61
N LYS A 207 0.86 17.87 10.64
CA LYS A 207 1.27 19.30 10.79
C LYS A 207 0.44 20.10 11.79
N GLU A 208 -0.74 19.62 12.17
CA GLU A 208 -1.67 20.31 13.07
C GLU A 208 -1.21 20.30 14.54
N ASP A 209 -0.30 19.39 14.89
CA ASP A 209 0.32 19.32 16.22
C ASP A 209 1.83 19.60 16.11
N GLU A 210 2.25 20.76 16.55
CA GLU A 210 3.67 21.15 16.53
C GLU A 210 4.56 20.32 17.45
N SER A 211 3.98 19.64 18.45
CA SER A 211 4.71 18.73 19.35
C SER A 211 5.03 17.39 18.69
N VAL A 212 4.31 17.03 17.61
CA VAL A 212 4.47 15.76 16.89
C VAL A 212 5.29 15.97 15.63
N LYS A 213 6.49 15.38 15.57
CA LYS A 213 7.38 15.54 14.41
C LYS A 213 8.01 14.23 14.00
N ILE A 214 8.02 13.95 12.69
CA ILE A 214 8.84 12.86 12.13
C ILE A 214 10.16 13.48 11.66
N VAL A 215 11.24 13.19 12.35
CA VAL A 215 12.59 13.68 12.02
C VAL A 215 13.39 12.61 11.31
N ASN A 216 14.28 13.02 10.42
CA ASN A 216 15.23 12.14 9.75
C ASN A 216 16.50 12.04 10.63
N VAL A 217 16.92 10.82 10.95
CA VAL A 217 18.20 10.55 11.62
C VAL A 217 19.16 10.03 10.54
N ARG A 218 20.07 10.91 10.12
CA ARG A 218 20.95 10.68 8.98
C ARG A 218 21.74 9.37 9.12
N GLY A 219 21.66 8.51 8.12
CA GLY A 219 22.31 7.20 8.08
C GLY A 219 21.60 6.07 8.82
N PHE A 220 20.55 6.36 9.61
CA PHE A 220 19.85 5.34 10.41
C PHE A 220 18.39 5.17 10.04
N GLY A 221 17.64 6.25 9.92
CA GLY A 221 16.21 6.13 9.61
C GLY A 221 15.38 7.32 10.07
N TYR A 222 14.23 7.05 10.68
CA TYR A 222 13.28 8.06 11.10
C TYR A 222 12.93 7.93 12.57
N LYS A 223 12.59 9.05 13.19
CA LYS A 223 12.15 9.10 14.59
C LYS A 223 10.88 9.93 14.70
N LEU A 224 9.84 9.39 15.32
CA LEU A 224 8.66 10.14 15.73
C LEU A 224 8.93 10.74 17.11
N ILE A 225 8.81 12.03 17.21
CA ILE A 225 8.90 12.80 18.46
C ILE A 225 7.48 13.21 18.83
N CYS A 226 7.06 12.91 20.03
CA CYS A 226 5.79 13.32 20.63
C CYS A 226 5.83 13.16 22.15
#